data_8a83b0b2a7e62621a59505c3b5154cd8
#
_entry.id   8a83b0b2a7e62621a59505c3b5154cd8
#
_cell.length_a   1.000
_cell.length_b   1.000
_cell.length_c   1.000
_cell.angle_alpha   90.00
_cell.angle_beta   90.00
_cell.angle_gamma   90.00
#
_symmetry.space_group_name_H-M   'P 1'
#
loop_
_entity.id
_entity.type
_entity.pdbx_description
1 polymer ?
#
loop_
_entity_poly.entity_id
_entity_poly.type
_entity_poly.pdbx_seq_one_letter_code
_entity_poly.pdbx_strand_id
1 'polypeptide(L)' 'MSEPTVAEAIDNIYASLQANNAEIDTHISALKAALKREGKSEAVFDPGRLAQNNRSGRKLMQAYFRQRGVTVKFSA' A
#
# COMPACT_ATOMS: atom_id res chain seq x y z
N MET A 1 4.41 2.22 -21.76
CA MET A 1 4.88 2.25 -20.37
C MET A 1 4.39 1.01 -19.64
N SER A 2 5.29 0.37 -18.95
CA SER A 2 4.90 -0.79 -18.16
C SER A 2 4.25 -0.36 -16.86
N GLU A 3 3.26 -1.12 -16.42
CA GLU A 3 2.62 -0.89 -15.15
C GLU A 3 3.57 -1.32 -14.01
N PRO A 4 3.47 -0.69 -12.83
CA PRO A 4 4.35 -1.05 -11.72
C PRO A 4 4.11 -2.48 -11.24
N THR A 5 5.17 -3.12 -10.77
CA THR A 5 5.07 -4.39 -10.07
C THR A 5 4.49 -4.13 -8.67
N VAL A 6 4.15 -5.21 -7.95
CA VAL A 6 3.70 -5.08 -6.56
C VAL A 6 4.75 -4.35 -5.73
N ALA A 7 6.03 -4.70 -5.88
CA ALA A 7 7.09 -4.05 -5.12
C ALA A 7 7.18 -2.56 -5.44
N GLU A 8 7.10 -2.20 -6.72
CA GLU A 8 7.15 -0.79 -7.13
C GLU A 8 5.92 -0.02 -6.63
N ALA A 9 4.75 -0.63 -6.71
CA ALA A 9 3.52 0.00 -6.21
C ALA A 9 3.59 0.24 -4.70
N ILE A 10 4.15 -0.71 -3.95
CA ILE A 10 4.35 -0.56 -2.51
C ILE A 10 5.32 0.60 -2.22
N ASP A 11 6.43 0.67 -2.95
CA ASP A 11 7.39 1.77 -2.79
C ASP A 11 6.75 3.12 -3.08
N ASN A 12 5.91 3.19 -4.11
CA ASN A 12 5.17 4.41 -4.45
C ASN A 12 4.22 4.81 -3.33
N ILE A 13 3.62 3.84 -2.66
CA ILE A 13 2.75 4.10 -1.52
C ILE A 13 3.54 4.65 -0.34
N TYR A 14 4.72 4.10 -0.05
CA TYR A 14 5.57 4.66 1.00
C TYR A 14 5.89 6.13 0.70
N ALA A 15 6.24 6.45 -0.54
CA ALA A 15 6.53 7.83 -0.94
C ALA A 15 5.29 8.73 -0.78
N SER A 16 4.12 8.22 -1.16
CA SER A 16 2.86 8.94 -1.01
C SER A 16 2.56 9.26 0.46
N LEU A 17 2.75 8.29 1.34
CA LEU A 17 2.52 8.48 2.78
C LEU A 17 3.46 9.53 3.37
N GLN A 18 4.69 9.61 2.88
CA GLN A 18 5.65 10.63 3.31
C GLN A 18 5.31 12.01 2.76
N ALA A 19 4.49 12.08 1.72
CA ALA A 19 4.09 13.31 1.05
C ALA A 19 2.61 13.65 1.32
N ASN A 20 2.16 13.45 2.54
CA ASN A 20 0.78 13.74 2.97
C ASN A 20 -0.27 13.05 2.11
N ASN A 21 -0.04 11.78 1.79
CA ASN A 21 -0.94 10.94 1.00
C ASN A 21 -1.16 11.47 -0.43
N ALA A 22 -0.11 12.06 -1.01
CA ALA A 22 -0.20 12.59 -2.38
C ALA A 22 -0.58 11.48 -3.36
N GLU A 23 -1.70 11.62 -4.03
CA GLU A 23 -2.22 10.66 -5.02
C GLU A 23 -2.35 9.24 -4.47
N ILE A 24 -2.66 9.12 -3.17
CA ILE A 24 -2.71 7.80 -2.52
C ILE A 24 -3.71 6.86 -3.20
N ASP A 25 -4.86 7.36 -3.62
CA ASP A 25 -5.88 6.54 -4.28
C ASP A 25 -5.37 5.96 -5.60
N THR A 26 -4.61 6.75 -6.35
CA THR A 26 -4.00 6.30 -7.61
C THR A 26 -3.00 5.18 -7.33
N HIS A 27 -2.18 5.35 -6.31
CA HIS A 27 -1.18 4.34 -5.95
C HIS A 27 -1.82 3.06 -5.42
N ILE A 28 -2.92 3.18 -4.67
CA ILE A 28 -3.65 2.02 -4.18
C ILE A 28 -4.28 1.26 -5.35
N SER A 29 -4.85 1.97 -6.31
CA SER A 29 -5.42 1.35 -7.51
C SER A 29 -4.35 0.59 -8.30
N ALA A 30 -3.17 1.19 -8.44
CA ALA A 30 -2.04 0.56 -9.12
C ALA A 30 -1.59 -0.70 -8.38
N LEU A 31 -1.54 -0.64 -7.04
CA LEU A 31 -1.20 -1.80 -6.23
C LEU A 31 -2.23 -2.92 -6.39
N LYS A 32 -3.50 -2.57 -6.36
CA LYS A 32 -4.57 -3.55 -6.55
C LYS A 32 -4.42 -4.27 -7.89
N ALA A 33 -4.18 -3.53 -8.96
CA ALA A 33 -3.99 -4.10 -10.28
C ALA A 33 -2.74 -5.00 -10.33
N ALA A 34 -1.65 -4.57 -9.69
CA ALA A 34 -0.43 -5.35 -9.64
C ALA A 34 -0.61 -6.66 -8.88
N LEU A 35 -1.31 -6.60 -7.73
CA LEU A 35 -1.61 -7.80 -6.95
C LEU A 35 -2.39 -8.81 -7.77
N LYS A 36 -3.42 -8.35 -8.47
CA LYS A 36 -4.25 -9.19 -9.31
C LYS A 36 -3.43 -9.82 -10.44
N ARG A 37 -2.58 -9.02 -11.07
CA ARG A 37 -1.74 -9.47 -12.19
C ARG A 37 -0.72 -10.52 -11.73
N GLU A 38 -0.18 -10.37 -10.52
CA GLU A 38 0.80 -11.29 -9.97
C GLU A 38 0.19 -12.46 -9.19
N GLY A 39 -1.15 -12.53 -9.13
CA GLY A 39 -1.84 -13.60 -8.43
C GLY A 39 -1.69 -13.56 -6.92
N LYS A 40 -1.51 -12.38 -6.35
CA LYS A 40 -1.35 -12.20 -4.91
C LYS A 40 -2.62 -11.61 -4.31
N SER A 41 -2.94 -12.03 -3.09
CA SER A 41 -4.15 -11.56 -2.40
C SER A 41 -3.86 -10.48 -1.36
N GLU A 42 -2.59 -10.29 -0.99
CA GLU A 42 -2.21 -9.40 0.11
C GLU A 42 -0.99 -8.58 -0.25
N ALA A 43 -0.96 -7.35 0.26
CA ALA A 43 0.22 -6.51 0.17
C ALA A 43 0.91 -6.48 1.54
N VAL A 44 2.20 -6.79 1.57
CA VAL A 44 2.98 -6.81 2.81
C VAL A 44 3.81 -5.53 2.89
N PHE A 45 3.62 -4.78 3.97
CA PHE A 45 4.32 -3.54 4.20
C PHE A 45 5.25 -3.67 5.39
N ASP A 46 6.37 -2.95 5.34
CA ASP A 46 7.31 -2.87 6.45
C ASP A 46 6.89 -1.69 7.35
N PRO A 47 6.45 -1.95 8.59
CA PRO A 47 6.00 -0.87 9.46
C PRO A 47 7.08 0.18 9.72
N GLY A 48 8.34 -0.23 9.70
CA GLY A 48 9.47 0.68 9.92
C GLY A 48 9.63 1.73 8.84
N ARG A 49 9.02 1.53 7.68
CA ARG A 49 9.09 2.48 6.55
C ARG A 49 7.86 3.39 6.48
N LEU A 50 6.90 3.22 7.35
CA LEU A 50 5.68 4.02 7.32
C LEU A 50 5.90 5.38 7.98
N ALA A 51 5.21 6.39 7.43
CA ALA A 51 5.25 7.75 7.98
C ALA A 51 4.70 7.78 9.41
N GLN A 52 3.66 6.99 9.67
CA GLN A 52 3.07 6.85 11.00
C GLN A 52 3.16 5.39 11.42
N ASN A 53 4.22 5.08 12.17
CA ASN A 53 4.47 3.73 12.61
C ASN A 53 3.97 3.52 14.04
N ASN A 54 2.65 3.63 14.23
CA ASN A 54 2.01 3.32 15.51
C ASN A 54 0.78 2.46 15.24
N ARG A 55 0.22 1.90 16.31
CA ARG A 55 -0.90 0.97 16.22
C ARG A 55 -2.12 1.59 15.52
N SER A 56 -2.46 2.80 15.91
CA SER A 56 -3.61 3.50 15.33
C SER A 56 -3.40 3.79 13.86
N GLY A 57 -2.23 4.26 13.48
CA GLY A 57 -1.89 4.55 12.10
C GLY A 57 -1.96 3.30 11.22
N ARG A 58 -1.44 2.17 11.73
CA ARG A 58 -1.49 0.92 10.99
C ARG A 58 -2.93 0.43 10.79
N LYS A 59 -3.76 0.53 11.82
CA LYS A 59 -5.17 0.13 11.73
C LYS A 59 -5.92 1.00 10.73
N LEU A 60 -5.70 2.31 10.77
CA LEU A 60 -6.32 3.23 9.83
C LEU A 60 -5.91 2.91 8.39
N MET A 61 -4.64 2.63 8.17
CA MET A 61 -4.13 2.26 6.87
C MET A 61 -4.78 0.97 6.36
N GLN A 62 -4.86 -0.04 7.21
CA GLN A 62 -5.50 -1.30 6.83
C GLN A 62 -6.97 -1.10 6.46
N ALA A 63 -7.71 -0.31 7.24
CA ALA A 63 -9.11 -0.02 6.96
C ALA A 63 -9.28 0.75 5.65
N TYR A 64 -8.44 1.75 5.43
CA TYR A 64 -8.47 2.58 4.23
C TYR A 64 -8.23 1.74 2.97
N PHE A 65 -7.22 0.88 3.01
CA PHE A 65 -6.89 0.01 1.88
C PHE A 65 -7.95 -1.05 1.65
N ARG A 66 -8.50 -1.61 2.74
CA ARG A 66 -9.56 -2.62 2.63
C ARG A 66 -10.79 -2.07 1.93
N GLN A 67 -11.16 -0.84 2.23
CA GLN A 67 -12.30 -0.19 1.56
C GLN A 67 -12.09 -0.09 0.06
N ARG A 68 -10.85 -0.11 -0.39
CA ARG A 68 -10.48 -0.06 -1.80
C ARG A 68 -10.16 -1.41 -2.40
N GLY A 69 -10.40 -2.48 -1.65
CA GLY A 69 -10.22 -3.84 -2.12
C GLY A 69 -8.80 -4.37 -2.00
N VAL A 70 -7.99 -3.78 -1.14
CA VAL A 70 -6.61 -4.24 -0.92
C VAL A 70 -6.46 -4.70 0.54
N THR A 71 -6.01 -5.94 0.72
CA THR A 71 -5.70 -6.47 2.04
C THR A 71 -4.25 -6.15 2.38
N VAL A 72 -4.04 -5.45 3.48
CA VAL A 72 -2.71 -5.04 3.94
C VAL A 72 -2.27 -5.89 5.11
N LYS A 73 -1.04 -6.40 5.04
CA LYS A 73 -0.38 -7.05 6.17
C LYS A 73 0.91 -6.34 6.47
N PHE A 74 1.33 -6.40 7.71
CA PHE A 74 2.60 -5.81 8.12
C PHE A 74 3.58 -6.92 8.48
N SER A 75 4.81 -6.80 7.98
CA SER A 75 5.87 -7.72 8.37
C SER A 75 6.26 -7.44 9.82
N ALA A 76 6.59 -8.47 10.53
CA ALA A 76 6.94 -8.35 11.94
C ALA A 76 8.26 -7.60 12.15
#